data_c2daaf134b713bd34d21a5a40c3a9174
#
_entry.id   c2daaf134b713bd34d21a5a40c3a9174
#
_cell.length_a   1.000
_cell.length_b   1.000
_cell.length_c   1.000
_cell.angle_alpha   90.00
_cell.angle_beta   90.00
_cell.angle_gamma   90.00
#
_symmetry.space_group_name_H-M   'P 1'
#
loop_
_entity.id
_entity.type
_entity.pdbx_description
1 polymer ?
#
loop_
_entity_poly.entity_id
_entity_poly.type
_entity_poly.pdbx_seq_one_letter_code
_entity_poly.pdbx_strand_id
1 'polypeptide(L)'
;MYLRFWGTRGSIATPGRSTIEFGGNTSCVEVVTNSGVRIIFDCGTGARVLGAHLMAHGPKPLAATILLSHTHWDHIQGFPFFAPLFVPGNRFTVCAPKGAMSTLPEVLSGQMEYTYFPIELTQLGAQIVYRDITEGTHEMGDIRVSGQLLNHPAIAFGYRVQADGASLLYLCDHEPYWEPLWHSDSEPGKMESILHEGDRRHALFMKNADVVIHDAQYTPEEYPAKKNWGHSTYSYVTQIAAAAGVRRLFLTHHDPTHDDAFLTAIERRAQELASSMGSSIKVSCAREGHEESFQHEAHDKTAVTEIHNKDTSHAGSLIILIVDDDEDLRILARKALMRTGHVVIEADNGEEGLRLVESHKPNLVLLDLNMPGMDGFEVLRRLRARENGRSLPVIVLTAFGDEESARTSFQFGATDFLAKPFSPPQLDARVRSCFAHAEQ
;
A
#
# COMPACT_ATOMS: atom_id res chain seq x y z
N MET A 1 5.11 13.54 18.91
CA MET A 1 4.33 13.81 17.68
C MET A 1 2.86 14.03 18.02
N TYR A 2 2.15 14.80 17.20
CA TYR A 2 0.72 15.08 17.26
C TYR A 2 0.10 14.67 15.93
N LEU A 3 -1.06 14.02 15.94
CA LEU A 3 -1.79 13.67 14.74
C LEU A 3 -3.22 14.26 14.78
N ARG A 4 -3.79 14.56 13.59
CA ARG A 4 -5.19 14.95 13.42
C ARG A 4 -5.76 14.43 12.11
N PHE A 5 -6.98 13.89 12.19
CA PHE A 5 -7.74 13.45 11.03
C PHE A 5 -8.57 14.59 10.43
N TRP A 6 -8.46 14.80 9.13
CA TRP A 6 -9.21 15.80 8.35
C TRP A 6 -10.15 15.16 7.33
N GLY A 7 -9.94 13.87 7.05
CA GLY A 7 -10.78 13.04 6.21
C GLY A 7 -10.47 11.56 6.45
N THR A 8 -11.52 10.75 6.51
CA THR A 8 -11.47 9.34 6.94
C THR A 8 -12.22 8.40 6.01
N ARG A 9 -12.93 8.94 4.98
CA ARG A 9 -13.70 8.16 4.01
C ARG A 9 -12.84 7.67 2.85
N GLY A 10 -13.21 6.51 2.32
CA GLY A 10 -12.67 5.96 1.09
C GLY A 10 -13.55 6.26 -0.12
N SER A 11 -12.97 6.12 -1.29
CA SER A 11 -13.59 6.17 -2.62
C SER A 11 -14.24 7.50 -2.99
N ILE A 12 -15.13 8.05 -2.16
CA ILE A 12 -15.83 9.32 -2.42
C ILE A 12 -16.28 9.99 -1.13
N ALA A 13 -16.30 11.31 -1.13
CA ALA A 13 -16.84 12.09 -0.01
C ALA A 13 -18.34 11.82 0.20
N THR A 14 -18.74 11.57 1.44
CA THR A 14 -20.11 11.24 1.85
C THR A 14 -20.60 12.14 2.97
N PRO A 15 -20.71 13.46 2.73
CA PRO A 15 -21.23 14.39 3.74
C PRO A 15 -22.72 14.16 3.96
N GLY A 16 -23.15 14.01 5.20
CA GLY A 16 -24.55 13.77 5.51
C GLY A 16 -24.82 13.70 7.01
N ARG A 17 -26.11 13.60 7.38
CA ARG A 17 -26.49 13.48 8.81
C ARG A 17 -26.06 12.14 9.42
N SER A 18 -25.94 11.11 8.60
CA SER A 18 -25.56 9.77 9.02
C SER A 18 -24.04 9.56 9.11
N THR A 19 -23.24 10.58 8.78
CA THR A 19 -21.77 10.50 8.73
C THR A 19 -21.09 11.63 9.53
N ILE A 20 -21.83 12.26 10.46
CA ILE A 20 -21.34 13.43 11.23
C ILE A 20 -20.27 13.00 12.25
N GLU A 21 -20.44 11.84 12.87
CA GLU A 21 -19.57 11.39 13.96
C GLU A 21 -18.19 10.98 13.45
N PHE A 22 -18.15 10.21 12.35
CA PHE A 22 -16.88 9.75 11.78
C PHE A 22 -16.33 10.66 10.67
N GLY A 23 -17.19 11.52 10.12
CA GLY A 23 -16.83 12.45 9.06
C GLY A 23 -17.21 11.96 7.67
N GLY A 24 -17.28 12.88 6.71
CA GLY A 24 -17.68 12.64 5.33
C GLY A 24 -16.60 12.99 4.29
N ASN A 25 -15.43 13.51 4.70
CA ASN A 25 -14.35 13.84 3.79
C ASN A 25 -13.45 12.63 3.49
N THR A 26 -12.88 12.60 2.29
CA THR A 26 -11.91 11.58 1.90
C THR A 26 -10.52 11.87 2.47
N SER A 27 -9.66 10.88 2.40
CA SER A 27 -8.39 10.70 3.08
C SER A 27 -7.52 11.97 3.19
N CYS A 28 -7.30 12.44 4.42
CA CYS A 28 -6.32 13.47 4.74
C CYS A 28 -5.97 13.41 6.23
N VAL A 29 -4.70 13.22 6.54
CA VAL A 29 -4.20 13.14 7.92
C VAL A 29 -3.02 14.10 8.09
N GLU A 30 -3.04 14.90 9.14
CA GLU A 30 -1.95 15.80 9.51
C GLU A 30 -1.15 15.22 10.67
N VAL A 31 0.17 15.25 10.57
CA VAL A 31 1.10 14.93 11.65
C VAL A 31 2.06 16.09 11.83
N VAL A 32 2.26 16.51 13.10
CA VAL A 32 3.21 17.56 13.45
C VAL A 32 4.18 17.04 14.50
N THR A 33 5.48 17.16 14.24
CA THR A 33 6.52 16.80 15.19
C THR A 33 6.69 17.86 16.29
N ASN A 34 7.40 17.53 17.35
CA ASN A 34 7.72 18.50 18.41
C ASN A 34 8.60 19.67 17.92
N SER A 35 9.39 19.44 16.85
CA SER A 35 10.17 20.49 16.18
C SER A 35 9.33 21.37 15.24
N GLY A 36 8.04 21.06 15.07
CA GLY A 36 7.12 21.80 14.19
C GLY A 36 7.15 21.38 12.73
N VAL A 37 7.86 20.27 12.37
CA VAL A 37 7.79 19.71 11.01
C VAL A 37 6.39 19.16 10.78
N ARG A 38 5.76 19.61 9.69
CA ARG A 38 4.40 19.21 9.32
C ARG A 38 4.43 18.24 8.16
N ILE A 39 3.73 17.12 8.33
CA ILE A 39 3.51 16.08 7.33
C ILE A 39 2.01 15.96 7.10
N ILE A 40 1.61 15.87 5.85
CA ILE A 40 0.22 15.66 5.44
C ILE A 40 0.20 14.37 4.63
N PHE A 41 -0.56 13.39 5.08
CA PHE A 41 -0.81 12.17 4.32
C PHE A 41 -2.09 12.36 3.52
N ASP A 42 -1.98 12.24 2.22
CA ASP A 42 -3.00 12.41 1.20
C ASP A 42 -3.68 13.78 1.18
N CYS A 43 -4.24 14.10 0.05
CA CYS A 43 -4.96 15.35 -0.24
C CYS A 43 -6.37 15.05 -0.79
N GLY A 44 -7.12 14.15 -0.13
CA GLY A 44 -8.54 14.00 -0.38
C GLY A 44 -9.33 15.25 0.01
N THR A 45 -10.64 15.18 0.02
CA THR A 45 -11.47 16.37 0.30
C THR A 45 -11.21 16.99 1.69
N GLY A 46 -10.70 16.19 2.64
CA GLY A 46 -10.23 16.68 3.96
C GLY A 46 -9.16 17.76 3.87
N ALA A 47 -8.33 17.75 2.80
CA ALA A 47 -7.30 18.76 2.60
C ALA A 47 -7.86 20.18 2.46
N ARG A 48 -9.09 20.35 1.91
CA ARG A 48 -9.77 21.65 1.87
C ARG A 48 -10.01 22.19 3.28
N VAL A 49 -10.45 21.33 4.19
CA VAL A 49 -10.75 21.72 5.59
C VAL A 49 -9.46 22.03 6.33
N LEU A 50 -8.44 21.17 6.19
CA LEU A 50 -7.09 21.42 6.71
C LEU A 50 -6.53 22.74 6.18
N GLY A 51 -6.65 22.99 4.88
CA GLY A 51 -6.19 24.24 4.27
C GLY A 51 -6.82 25.48 4.88
N ALA A 52 -8.14 25.49 5.08
CA ALA A 52 -8.85 26.58 5.74
C ALA A 52 -8.37 26.79 7.20
N HIS A 53 -8.16 25.70 7.94
CA HIS A 53 -7.62 25.75 9.30
C HIS A 53 -6.20 26.35 9.34
N LEU A 54 -5.31 25.91 8.45
CA LEU A 54 -3.94 26.41 8.37
C LEU A 54 -3.86 27.88 7.94
N MET A 55 -4.76 28.31 7.06
CA MET A 55 -4.86 29.73 6.69
C MET A 55 -5.24 30.62 7.88
N ALA A 56 -6.11 30.12 8.75
CA ALA A 56 -6.58 30.87 9.94
C ALA A 56 -5.57 30.80 11.09
N HIS A 57 -4.94 29.65 11.34
CA HIS A 57 -4.20 29.38 12.58
C HIS A 57 -2.76 28.93 12.36
N GLY A 58 -2.36 28.60 11.12
CA GLY A 58 -1.03 28.07 10.81
C GLY A 58 0.09 29.11 10.85
N PRO A 59 1.35 28.66 10.83
CA PRO A 59 2.52 29.53 10.73
C PRO A 59 2.54 30.28 9.40
N LYS A 60 3.21 31.42 9.36
CA LYS A 60 3.37 32.24 8.14
C LYS A 60 4.84 32.64 7.99
N PRO A 61 5.56 32.23 6.92
CA PRO A 61 5.09 31.32 5.86
C PRO A 61 4.88 29.88 6.36
N LEU A 62 4.00 29.15 5.68
CA LEU A 62 3.74 27.75 5.92
C LEU A 62 4.72 26.87 5.14
N ALA A 63 5.26 25.83 5.79
CA ALA A 63 6.00 24.76 5.14
C ALA A 63 5.44 23.40 5.56
N ALA A 64 5.28 22.47 4.60
CA ALA A 64 4.84 21.13 4.88
C ALA A 64 5.36 20.13 3.82
N THR A 65 5.48 18.87 4.24
CA THR A 65 5.67 17.73 3.33
C THR A 65 4.34 17.02 3.15
N ILE A 66 3.91 16.85 1.91
CA ILE A 66 2.72 16.08 1.54
C ILE A 66 3.21 14.73 1.04
N LEU A 67 2.78 13.65 1.69
CA LEU A 67 3.07 12.27 1.30
C LEU A 67 1.80 11.67 0.73
N LEU A 68 1.72 11.54 -0.58
CA LEU A 68 0.60 10.88 -1.25
C LEU A 68 0.83 9.38 -1.27
N SER A 69 -0.12 8.61 -0.77
CA SER A 69 -0.08 7.14 -0.83
C SER A 69 -0.11 6.67 -2.28
N HIS A 70 -1.00 7.22 -3.08
CA HIS A 70 -1.16 7.02 -4.52
C HIS A 70 -2.04 8.14 -5.11
N THR A 71 -2.42 8.02 -6.38
CA THR A 71 -3.07 9.10 -7.13
C THR A 71 -4.51 8.79 -7.54
N HIS A 72 -5.23 7.89 -6.82
CA HIS A 72 -6.68 7.80 -6.96
C HIS A 72 -7.35 9.10 -6.50
N TRP A 73 -8.51 9.40 -7.04
CA TRP A 73 -9.16 10.70 -6.84
C TRP A 73 -9.44 11.03 -5.38
N ASP A 74 -9.89 10.10 -4.61
CA ASP A 74 -10.19 10.30 -3.19
C ASP A 74 -8.96 10.64 -2.34
N HIS A 75 -7.75 10.42 -2.89
CA HIS A 75 -6.48 10.81 -2.25
C HIS A 75 -5.90 12.11 -2.79
N ILE A 76 -6.38 12.65 -3.92
CA ILE A 76 -5.83 13.87 -4.53
C ILE A 76 -6.86 14.95 -4.86
N GLN A 77 -8.17 14.64 -4.86
CA GLN A 77 -9.21 15.56 -5.32
C GLN A 77 -9.32 16.86 -4.50
N GLY A 78 -8.81 16.89 -3.27
CA GLY A 78 -8.74 18.09 -2.43
C GLY A 78 -7.52 18.97 -2.70
N PHE A 79 -6.52 18.48 -3.43
CA PHE A 79 -5.29 19.21 -3.74
C PHE A 79 -5.57 20.58 -4.41
N PRO A 80 -6.41 20.69 -5.47
CA PRO A 80 -6.79 21.98 -6.06
C PRO A 80 -7.47 22.94 -5.11
N PHE A 81 -8.04 22.44 -4.01
CA PHE A 81 -8.78 23.22 -3.01
C PHE A 81 -7.99 23.48 -1.72
N PHE A 82 -6.73 23.05 -1.66
CA PHE A 82 -5.87 23.28 -0.51
C PHE A 82 -5.32 24.72 -0.55
N ALA A 83 -6.07 25.65 0.07
CA ALA A 83 -5.83 27.09 0.02
C ALA A 83 -4.37 27.53 0.26
N PRO A 84 -3.56 26.89 1.12
CA PRO A 84 -2.15 27.28 1.31
C PRO A 84 -1.28 27.20 0.06
N LEU A 85 -1.65 26.42 -0.96
CA LEU A 85 -0.90 26.34 -2.24
C LEU A 85 -0.97 27.64 -3.05
N PHE A 86 -1.97 28.47 -2.81
CA PHE A 86 -2.16 29.75 -3.53
C PHE A 86 -1.40 30.91 -2.90
N VAL A 87 -0.76 30.72 -1.75
CA VAL A 87 -0.13 31.80 -0.98
C VAL A 87 1.35 31.90 -1.31
N PRO A 88 1.81 33.04 -1.89
CA PRO A 88 3.24 33.28 -2.12
C PRO A 88 4.04 33.19 -0.80
N GLY A 89 5.24 32.59 -0.90
CA GLY A 89 6.12 32.39 0.25
C GLY A 89 5.92 31.08 1.01
N ASN A 90 4.78 30.41 0.85
CA ASN A 90 4.59 29.05 1.35
C ASN A 90 5.46 28.05 0.56
N ARG A 91 5.85 26.95 1.22
CA ARG A 91 6.72 25.91 0.63
C ARG A 91 6.15 24.54 0.89
N PHE A 92 6.02 23.74 -0.18
CA PHE A 92 5.56 22.37 -0.09
C PHE A 92 6.53 21.43 -0.80
N THR A 93 6.82 20.29 -0.16
CA THR A 93 7.41 19.14 -0.83
C THR A 93 6.31 18.12 -1.01
N VAL A 94 5.94 17.79 -2.24
CA VAL A 94 4.91 16.79 -2.54
C VAL A 94 5.62 15.52 -3.01
N CYS A 95 5.43 14.45 -2.26
CA CYS A 95 6.05 13.16 -2.50
C CYS A 95 4.99 12.13 -2.86
N ALA A 96 5.28 11.27 -3.82
CA ALA A 96 4.44 10.13 -4.19
C ALA A 96 5.31 8.97 -4.66
N PRO A 97 4.79 7.73 -4.70
CA PRO A 97 5.48 6.65 -5.39
C PRO A 97 5.70 7.00 -6.85
N LYS A 98 6.84 6.59 -7.39
CA LYS A 98 7.15 6.81 -8.81
C LYS A 98 6.10 6.13 -9.69
N GLY A 99 5.36 6.92 -10.44
CA GLY A 99 4.33 6.42 -11.36
C GLY A 99 4.94 5.63 -12.52
N ALA A 100 4.21 4.61 -13.00
CA ALA A 100 4.63 3.82 -14.16
C ALA A 100 4.41 4.55 -15.49
N MET A 101 3.43 5.46 -15.56
CA MET A 101 2.95 6.08 -16.80
C MET A 101 3.14 7.59 -16.85
N SER A 102 2.99 8.29 -15.74
CA SER A 102 3.02 9.74 -15.65
C SER A 102 3.80 10.18 -14.42
N THR A 103 4.42 11.34 -14.50
CA THR A 103 5.05 11.99 -13.34
C THR A 103 3.98 12.58 -12.42
N LEU A 104 4.32 12.79 -11.15
CA LEU A 104 3.39 13.40 -10.19
C LEU A 104 2.90 14.79 -10.65
N PRO A 105 3.74 15.70 -11.17
CA PRO A 105 3.27 16.97 -11.73
C PRO A 105 2.27 16.81 -12.88
N GLU A 106 2.47 15.82 -13.77
CA GLU A 106 1.53 15.57 -14.88
C GLU A 106 0.18 15.12 -14.36
N VAL A 107 0.14 14.21 -13.36
CA VAL A 107 -1.11 13.75 -12.74
C VAL A 107 -1.86 14.90 -12.07
N LEU A 108 -1.16 15.70 -11.25
CA LEU A 108 -1.76 16.83 -10.56
C LEU A 108 -2.19 17.94 -11.53
N SER A 109 -1.44 18.17 -12.62
CA SER A 109 -1.82 19.10 -13.68
C SER A 109 -3.06 18.63 -14.41
N GLY A 110 -3.18 17.32 -14.67
CA GLY A 110 -4.34 16.74 -15.36
C GLY A 110 -5.66 17.01 -14.63
N GLN A 111 -5.70 16.92 -13.30
CA GLN A 111 -6.93 17.28 -12.54
C GLN A 111 -7.17 18.79 -12.45
N MET A 112 -6.18 19.62 -12.78
CA MET A 112 -6.25 21.09 -12.78
C MET A 112 -6.29 21.68 -14.22
N GLU A 113 -6.58 20.85 -15.24
CA GLU A 113 -6.83 21.37 -16.58
C GLU A 113 -8.02 22.34 -16.58
N TYR A 114 -7.93 23.40 -17.39
CA TYR A 114 -8.92 24.47 -17.45
C TYR A 114 -10.36 23.96 -17.67
N THR A 115 -10.52 22.82 -18.30
CA THR A 115 -11.82 22.14 -18.49
C THR A 115 -12.47 21.74 -17.17
N TYR A 116 -11.69 21.42 -16.16
CA TYR A 116 -12.15 20.93 -14.85
C TYR A 116 -11.93 21.92 -13.74
N PHE A 117 -10.88 22.76 -13.82
CA PHE A 117 -10.50 23.71 -12.79
C PHE A 117 -9.97 25.02 -13.40
N PRO A 118 -10.39 26.21 -12.90
CA PRO A 118 -10.11 27.49 -13.57
C PRO A 118 -8.67 27.99 -13.35
N ILE A 119 -7.83 27.28 -12.61
CA ILE A 119 -6.46 27.67 -12.27
C ILE A 119 -5.54 26.47 -12.57
N GLU A 120 -4.54 26.68 -13.38
CA GLU A 120 -3.54 25.66 -13.70
C GLU A 120 -2.53 25.48 -12.56
N LEU A 121 -1.92 24.29 -12.49
CA LEU A 121 -0.89 23.96 -11.50
C LEU A 121 0.27 24.97 -11.46
N THR A 122 0.64 25.51 -12.62
CA THR A 122 1.70 26.51 -12.81
C THR A 122 1.38 27.90 -12.24
N GLN A 123 0.10 28.16 -11.95
CA GLN A 123 -0.40 29.45 -11.42
C GLN A 123 -0.48 29.44 -9.88
N LEU A 124 -0.13 28.36 -9.23
CA LEU A 124 -0.08 28.30 -7.76
C LEU A 124 0.99 29.25 -7.21
N GLY A 125 0.66 29.98 -6.13
CA GLY A 125 1.54 30.98 -5.54
C GLY A 125 2.67 30.41 -4.68
N ALA A 126 2.49 29.21 -4.13
CA ALA A 126 3.47 28.55 -3.27
C ALA A 126 4.62 27.93 -4.09
N GLN A 127 5.77 27.81 -3.46
CA GLN A 127 6.88 27.02 -4.01
C GLN A 127 6.61 25.53 -3.76
N ILE A 128 6.50 24.75 -4.84
CA ILE A 128 6.23 23.30 -4.76
C ILE A 128 7.42 22.55 -5.36
N VAL A 129 7.94 21.59 -4.59
CA VAL A 129 8.97 20.64 -5.03
C VAL A 129 8.33 19.24 -5.08
N TYR A 130 8.43 18.58 -6.21
CA TYR A 130 7.92 17.22 -6.39
C TYR A 130 9.06 16.21 -6.23
N ARG A 131 8.79 15.11 -5.53
CA ARG A 131 9.78 14.05 -5.32
C ARG A 131 9.15 12.67 -5.47
N ASP A 132 9.80 11.81 -6.22
CA ASP A 132 9.48 10.40 -6.25
C ASP A 132 10.00 9.72 -4.98
N ILE A 133 9.15 8.90 -4.35
CA ILE A 133 9.53 8.02 -3.25
C ILE A 133 9.63 6.60 -3.79
N THR A 134 10.68 5.90 -3.40
CA THR A 134 10.90 4.47 -3.65
C THR A 134 10.80 3.68 -2.35
N GLU A 135 10.69 2.36 -2.45
CA GLU A 135 10.82 1.51 -1.25
C GLU A 135 12.16 1.75 -0.56
N GLY A 136 12.14 1.66 0.77
CA GLY A 136 13.29 1.95 1.60
C GLY A 136 13.12 3.19 2.47
N THR A 137 14.21 3.66 3.03
CA THR A 137 14.24 4.76 4.01
C THR A 137 14.82 6.03 3.43
N HIS A 138 14.14 7.15 3.64
CA HIS A 138 14.51 8.49 3.19
C HIS A 138 14.64 9.42 4.39
N GLU A 139 15.78 10.08 4.53
CA GLU A 139 15.97 11.12 5.54
C GLU A 139 15.45 12.46 5.03
N MET A 140 14.56 13.09 5.79
CA MET A 140 13.93 14.36 5.46
C MET A 140 14.07 15.36 6.62
N GLY A 141 15.24 15.96 6.78
CA GLY A 141 15.57 16.78 7.95
C GLY A 141 15.58 15.94 9.22
N ASP A 142 14.77 16.31 10.20
CA ASP A 142 14.69 15.64 11.51
C ASP A 142 13.76 14.41 11.52
N ILE A 143 13.20 14.06 10.37
CA ILE A 143 12.30 12.91 10.25
C ILE A 143 12.88 11.84 9.31
N ARG A 144 12.58 10.60 9.64
CA ARG A 144 12.87 9.44 8.78
C ARG A 144 11.56 8.91 8.22
N VAL A 145 11.47 8.80 6.89
CA VAL A 145 10.31 8.27 6.18
C VAL A 145 10.71 6.99 5.48
N SER A 146 10.07 5.88 5.81
CA SER A 146 10.24 4.62 5.07
C SER A 146 8.99 4.34 4.25
N GLY A 147 9.17 3.98 2.98
CA GLY A 147 8.11 3.60 2.05
C GLY A 147 8.06 2.09 1.84
N GLN A 148 6.86 1.52 1.80
CA GLN A 148 6.60 0.13 1.40
C GLN A 148 5.47 0.09 0.38
N LEU A 149 5.67 -0.72 -0.68
CA LEU A 149 4.61 -1.01 -1.64
C LEU A 149 3.47 -1.79 -0.97
N LEU A 150 2.24 -1.35 -1.18
CA LEU A 150 1.02 -1.99 -0.69
C LEU A 150 0.38 -2.86 -1.76
N ASN A 151 -0.44 -3.83 -1.34
CA ASN A 151 -1.22 -4.66 -2.24
C ASN A 151 -2.49 -3.93 -2.68
N HIS A 152 -2.39 -3.16 -3.75
CA HIS A 152 -3.48 -2.37 -4.29
C HIS A 152 -3.43 -2.38 -5.84
N PRO A 153 -4.57 -2.23 -6.56
CA PRO A 153 -4.59 -2.19 -8.04
C PRO A 153 -3.74 -1.09 -8.68
N ALA A 154 -3.55 0.03 -7.98
CA ALA A 154 -2.59 1.06 -8.37
C ALA A 154 -1.26 0.91 -7.60
N ILE A 155 -0.21 1.61 -8.04
CA ILE A 155 1.03 1.72 -7.24
C ILE A 155 0.72 2.57 -6.01
N ALA A 156 0.51 1.92 -4.87
CA ALA A 156 0.23 2.56 -3.59
C ALA A 156 1.34 2.28 -2.58
N PHE A 157 1.72 3.29 -1.81
CA PHE A 157 2.74 3.19 -0.76
C PHE A 157 2.15 3.42 0.62
N GLY A 158 2.52 2.53 1.53
CA GLY A 158 2.46 2.79 2.96
C GLY A 158 3.71 3.53 3.42
N TYR A 159 3.53 4.42 4.36
CA TYR A 159 4.61 5.23 4.93
C TYR A 159 4.78 4.95 6.42
N ARG A 160 6.02 4.74 6.85
CA ARG A 160 6.42 4.75 8.25
C ARG A 160 7.21 6.01 8.52
N VAL A 161 6.72 6.87 9.39
CA VAL A 161 7.38 8.09 9.84
C VAL A 161 7.93 7.88 11.24
N GLN A 162 9.21 8.18 11.42
CA GLN A 162 9.89 8.15 12.70
C GLN A 162 10.42 9.55 13.04
N ALA A 163 9.99 10.08 14.16
CA ALA A 163 10.41 11.36 14.72
C ALA A 163 10.10 11.41 16.22
N ASP A 164 10.73 12.30 16.97
CA ASP A 164 10.49 12.50 18.40
C ASP A 164 10.62 11.21 19.24
N GLY A 165 11.39 10.23 18.78
CA GLY A 165 11.50 8.91 19.40
C GLY A 165 10.31 7.98 19.18
N ALA A 166 9.29 8.38 18.42
CA ALA A 166 8.08 7.61 18.15
C ALA A 166 7.94 7.27 16.67
N SER A 167 7.05 6.31 16.36
CA SER A 167 6.76 5.85 15.01
C SER A 167 5.27 5.86 14.70
N LEU A 168 4.91 6.43 13.54
CA LEU A 168 3.56 6.39 12.98
C LEU A 168 3.59 5.78 11.60
N LEU A 169 2.64 4.90 11.30
CA LEU A 169 2.43 4.36 9.96
C LEU A 169 1.10 4.84 9.39
N TYR A 170 1.13 5.17 8.10
CA TYR A 170 -0.05 5.43 7.28
C TYR A 170 -0.09 4.39 6.16
N LEU A 171 -1.07 3.50 6.22
CA LEU A 171 -1.21 2.31 5.37
C LEU A 171 -2.61 2.31 4.74
N CYS A 172 -2.83 3.28 3.85
CA CYS A 172 -4.12 3.45 3.18
C CYS A 172 -4.11 2.71 1.85
N ASP A 173 -5.21 2.02 1.56
CA ASP A 173 -5.41 1.21 0.36
C ASP A 173 -4.47 -0.01 0.28
N HIS A 174 -4.81 -0.99 1.10
CA HIS A 174 -4.12 -2.27 1.15
C HIS A 174 -5.12 -3.42 1.24
N GLU A 175 -4.99 -4.40 0.39
CA GLU A 175 -5.73 -5.65 0.42
C GLU A 175 -4.87 -6.78 1.00
N PRO A 176 -5.41 -7.70 1.81
CA PRO A 176 -4.69 -8.90 2.22
C PRO A 176 -4.09 -9.64 1.02
N TYR A 177 -2.85 -10.10 1.15
CA TYR A 177 -2.30 -11.00 0.13
C TYR A 177 -2.96 -12.37 0.22
N TRP A 178 -3.35 -12.77 1.44
CA TRP A 178 -3.98 -14.05 1.71
C TRP A 178 -4.91 -14.01 2.91
N GLU A 179 -6.05 -14.71 2.83
CA GLU A 179 -6.91 -15.03 3.98
C GLU A 179 -7.24 -16.52 4.00
N PRO A 180 -7.20 -17.17 5.16
CA PRO A 180 -6.92 -16.64 6.50
C PRO A 180 -5.42 -16.38 6.73
N LEU A 181 -5.08 -15.48 7.68
CA LEU A 181 -3.70 -15.15 8.03
C LEU A 181 -2.91 -16.34 8.58
N TRP A 182 -3.58 -17.26 9.28
CA TRP A 182 -2.98 -18.44 9.94
C TRP A 182 -3.70 -19.72 9.59
N HIS A 183 -3.01 -20.86 9.68
CA HIS A 183 -3.66 -22.16 9.67
C HIS A 183 -4.54 -22.36 10.90
N SER A 184 -5.61 -23.15 10.76
CA SER A 184 -6.52 -23.53 11.89
C SER A 184 -5.80 -24.15 13.08
N ASP A 185 -4.65 -24.81 12.83
CA ASP A 185 -3.86 -25.56 13.81
C ASP A 185 -2.69 -24.74 14.38
N SER A 186 -2.49 -23.49 13.91
CA SER A 186 -1.43 -22.61 14.40
C SER A 186 -1.93 -21.72 15.54
N GLU A 187 -1.01 -21.22 16.37
CA GLU A 187 -1.34 -20.21 17.38
C GLU A 187 -1.57 -18.86 16.70
N PRO A 188 -2.81 -18.32 16.67
CA PRO A 188 -3.07 -17.00 16.12
C PRO A 188 -2.30 -15.92 16.89
N GLY A 189 -1.94 -14.83 16.18
CA GLY A 189 -1.29 -13.68 16.81
C GLY A 189 0.23 -13.72 16.84
N LYS A 190 0.87 -14.76 16.28
CA LYS A 190 2.32 -14.79 16.08
C LYS A 190 2.66 -14.41 14.63
N MET A 191 3.52 -13.42 14.48
CA MET A 191 3.95 -12.90 13.18
C MET A 191 4.65 -13.98 12.33
N GLU A 192 5.44 -14.86 12.98
CA GLU A 192 6.16 -15.95 12.34
C GLU A 192 5.24 -17.03 11.74
N SER A 193 4.00 -17.10 12.23
CA SER A 193 2.97 -18.05 11.77
C SER A 193 2.10 -17.51 10.63
N ILE A 194 2.31 -16.27 10.19
CA ILE A 194 1.58 -15.71 9.05
C ILE A 194 1.92 -16.50 7.79
N LEU A 195 0.90 -16.94 7.07
CA LEU A 195 1.03 -17.88 5.95
C LEU A 195 1.72 -17.26 4.74
N HIS A 196 1.23 -16.12 4.30
CA HIS A 196 1.71 -15.48 3.09
C HIS A 196 2.87 -14.52 3.38
N GLU A 197 3.92 -14.56 2.54
CA GLU A 197 5.11 -13.72 2.73
C GLU A 197 4.80 -12.24 2.61
N GLY A 198 3.91 -11.84 1.70
CA GLY A 198 3.47 -10.46 1.57
C GLY A 198 2.83 -9.91 2.85
N ASP A 199 1.94 -10.70 3.49
CA ASP A 199 1.32 -10.33 4.76
C ASP A 199 2.34 -10.32 5.92
N ARG A 200 3.30 -11.26 5.90
CA ARG A 200 4.41 -11.27 6.87
C ARG A 200 5.28 -10.02 6.74
N ARG A 201 5.61 -9.63 5.50
CA ARG A 201 6.35 -8.39 5.21
C ARG A 201 5.57 -7.16 5.67
N HIS A 202 4.25 -7.13 5.45
CA HIS A 202 3.38 -6.07 5.92
C HIS A 202 3.36 -5.97 7.45
N ALA A 203 3.24 -7.10 8.14
CA ALA A 203 3.35 -7.17 9.61
C ALA A 203 4.72 -6.68 10.12
N LEU A 204 5.82 -7.07 9.45
CA LEU A 204 7.18 -6.61 9.79
C LEU A 204 7.31 -5.09 9.64
N PHE A 205 6.71 -4.49 8.62
CA PHE A 205 6.70 -3.05 8.43
C PHE A 205 5.97 -2.31 9.56
N MET A 206 4.92 -2.92 10.12
CA MET A 206 4.17 -2.40 11.28
C MET A 206 4.85 -2.69 12.63
N LYS A 207 5.87 -3.56 12.67
CA LYS A 207 6.42 -4.09 13.93
C LYS A 207 6.71 -3.00 14.95
N ASN A 208 6.12 -3.16 16.15
CA ASN A 208 6.29 -2.29 17.32
C ASN A 208 6.01 -0.81 17.06
N ALA A 209 5.10 -0.50 16.13
CA ALA A 209 4.70 0.87 15.87
C ALA A 209 3.90 1.45 17.05
N ASP A 210 4.12 2.74 17.33
CA ASP A 210 3.34 3.44 18.35
C ASP A 210 1.93 3.72 17.85
N VAL A 211 1.79 4.14 16.58
CA VAL A 211 0.51 4.39 15.91
C VAL A 211 0.51 3.79 14.51
N VAL A 212 -0.57 3.09 14.16
CA VAL A 212 -0.86 2.66 12.79
C VAL A 212 -2.22 3.20 12.39
N ILE A 213 -2.29 3.83 11.24
CA ILE A 213 -3.51 4.25 10.55
C ILE A 213 -3.62 3.35 9.32
N HIS A 214 -4.64 2.51 9.25
CA HIS A 214 -4.76 1.49 8.22
C HIS A 214 -6.15 1.47 7.60
N ASP A 215 -6.20 1.28 6.28
CA ASP A 215 -7.42 0.97 5.53
C ASP A 215 -8.14 -0.24 6.16
N ALA A 216 -9.43 -0.10 6.36
CA ALA A 216 -10.31 -1.14 6.88
C ALA A 216 -11.72 -0.93 6.32
N GLN A 217 -11.82 -0.83 5.01
CA GLN A 217 -13.03 -0.43 4.31
C GLN A 217 -14.18 -1.42 4.51
N TYR A 218 -13.88 -2.72 4.63
CA TYR A 218 -14.89 -3.78 4.60
C TYR A 218 -15.01 -4.55 5.90
N THR A 219 -16.18 -5.20 6.04
CA THR A 219 -16.37 -6.30 6.98
C THR A 219 -16.00 -7.64 6.32
N PRO A 220 -15.74 -8.71 7.11
CA PRO A 220 -15.54 -10.05 6.56
C PRO A 220 -16.71 -10.56 5.72
N GLU A 221 -17.92 -10.11 6.01
CA GLU A 221 -19.14 -10.50 5.30
C GLU A 221 -19.24 -9.82 3.93
N GLU A 222 -18.74 -8.61 3.79
CA GLU A 222 -18.74 -7.83 2.55
C GLU A 222 -17.57 -8.20 1.61
N TYR A 223 -16.44 -8.57 2.20
CA TYR A 223 -15.17 -8.75 1.50
C TYR A 223 -15.21 -9.78 0.35
N PRO A 224 -15.91 -10.93 0.43
CA PRO A 224 -15.97 -11.88 -0.68
C PRO A 224 -16.45 -11.29 -2.01
N ALA A 225 -17.33 -10.27 -1.96
CA ALA A 225 -17.83 -9.57 -3.14
C ALA A 225 -16.92 -8.38 -3.55
N LYS A 226 -15.90 -8.09 -2.77
CA LYS A 226 -15.00 -6.92 -2.93
C LYS A 226 -13.53 -7.29 -3.10
N LYS A 227 -13.22 -8.57 -3.25
CA LYS A 227 -11.85 -9.05 -3.52
C LYS A 227 -11.27 -8.41 -4.76
N ASN A 228 -9.97 -8.11 -4.72
CA ASN A 228 -9.20 -7.41 -5.76
C ASN A 228 -9.60 -5.93 -5.96
N TRP A 229 -10.35 -5.36 -5.01
CA TRP A 229 -10.63 -3.92 -5.01
C TRP A 229 -9.52 -3.12 -4.29
N GLY A 230 -8.59 -3.80 -3.63
CA GLY A 230 -7.40 -3.19 -3.02
C GLY A 230 -7.60 -2.72 -1.58
N HIS A 231 -8.60 -3.27 -0.85
CA HIS A 231 -8.93 -2.83 0.51
C HIS A 231 -9.07 -3.97 1.50
N SER A 232 -8.83 -3.66 2.76
CA SER A 232 -8.82 -4.61 3.87
C SER A 232 -10.15 -4.71 4.62
N THR A 233 -10.29 -5.80 5.38
CA THR A 233 -11.32 -5.92 6.41
C THR A 233 -10.80 -5.43 7.77
N TYR A 234 -11.72 -4.92 8.62
CA TYR A 234 -11.35 -4.54 9.99
C TYR A 234 -10.75 -5.72 10.77
N SER A 235 -11.19 -6.95 10.48
CA SER A 235 -10.72 -8.16 11.17
C SER A 235 -9.28 -8.50 10.80
N TYR A 236 -8.95 -8.51 9.50
CA TYR A 236 -7.58 -8.70 9.03
C TYR A 236 -6.63 -7.68 9.64
N VAL A 237 -6.99 -6.39 9.55
CA VAL A 237 -6.14 -5.29 10.05
C VAL A 237 -5.92 -5.38 11.55
N THR A 238 -6.96 -5.70 12.32
CA THR A 238 -6.84 -5.87 13.77
C THR A 238 -5.91 -7.03 14.12
N GLN A 239 -6.05 -8.15 13.43
CA GLN A 239 -5.24 -9.35 13.66
C GLN A 239 -3.77 -9.12 13.34
N ILE A 240 -3.47 -8.57 12.16
CA ILE A 240 -2.09 -8.36 11.71
C ILE A 240 -1.39 -7.28 12.54
N ALA A 241 -2.09 -6.20 12.92
CA ALA A 241 -1.55 -5.16 13.79
C ALA A 241 -1.28 -5.68 15.21
N ALA A 242 -2.17 -6.52 15.76
CA ALA A 242 -1.96 -7.16 17.05
C ALA A 242 -0.72 -8.08 17.03
N ALA A 243 -0.57 -8.92 15.98
CA ALA A 243 0.59 -9.79 15.79
C ALA A 243 1.90 -9.00 15.63
N ALA A 244 1.84 -7.82 15.01
CA ALA A 244 2.98 -6.92 14.84
C ALA A 244 3.35 -6.13 16.12
N GLY A 245 2.58 -6.25 17.20
CA GLY A 245 2.85 -5.53 18.46
C GLY A 245 2.57 -4.03 18.36
N VAL A 246 1.63 -3.62 17.52
CA VAL A 246 1.18 -2.24 17.39
C VAL A 246 0.48 -1.79 18.67
N ARG A 247 0.76 -0.58 19.15
CA ARG A 247 0.16 -0.05 20.38
C ARG A 247 -1.21 0.58 20.14
N ARG A 248 -1.34 1.36 19.08
CA ARG A 248 -2.52 2.13 18.73
C ARG A 248 -2.86 1.92 17.25
N LEU A 249 -4.07 1.45 16.95
CA LEU A 249 -4.58 1.23 15.60
C LEU A 249 -5.78 2.14 15.35
N PHE A 250 -5.74 2.89 14.25
CA PHE A 250 -6.87 3.60 13.69
C PHE A 250 -7.30 2.91 12.39
N LEU A 251 -8.53 2.41 12.36
CA LEU A 251 -9.19 1.92 11.16
C LEU A 251 -9.71 3.13 10.38
N THR A 252 -9.33 3.26 9.11
CA THR A 252 -9.68 4.41 8.25
C THR A 252 -10.18 3.94 6.89
N HIS A 253 -10.38 4.88 5.97
CA HIS A 253 -10.86 4.63 4.61
C HIS A 253 -12.25 3.97 4.61
N HIS A 254 -13.15 4.51 5.46
CA HIS A 254 -14.49 3.96 5.68
C HIS A 254 -15.31 3.91 4.39
N ASP A 255 -15.99 2.79 4.15
CA ASP A 255 -16.86 2.63 2.97
C ASP A 255 -17.94 3.73 2.92
N PRO A 256 -18.20 4.31 1.75
CA PRO A 256 -19.22 5.35 1.58
C PRO A 256 -20.62 4.95 2.07
N THR A 257 -20.94 3.66 2.10
CA THR A 257 -22.25 3.14 2.53
C THR A 257 -22.36 2.92 4.04
N HIS A 258 -21.25 2.98 4.78
CA HIS A 258 -21.22 2.78 6.22
C HIS A 258 -21.57 4.07 6.95
N ASP A 259 -22.70 4.07 7.66
CA ASP A 259 -23.10 5.17 8.53
C ASP A 259 -22.39 5.15 9.89
N ASP A 260 -22.63 6.16 10.71
CA ASP A 260 -22.01 6.30 12.04
C ASP A 260 -22.34 5.12 12.96
N ALA A 261 -23.56 4.57 12.91
CA ALA A 261 -23.97 3.45 13.73
C ALA A 261 -23.24 2.17 13.29
N PHE A 262 -23.06 1.97 11.99
CA PHE A 262 -22.33 0.84 11.43
C PHE A 262 -20.84 0.89 11.83
N LEU A 263 -20.20 2.05 11.70
CA LEU A 263 -18.78 2.24 12.08
C LEU A 263 -18.56 2.07 13.59
N THR A 264 -19.52 2.50 14.43
CA THR A 264 -19.49 2.22 15.86
C THR A 264 -19.53 0.72 16.16
N ALA A 265 -20.32 -0.02 15.38
CA ALA A 265 -20.38 -1.49 15.52
C ALA A 265 -19.06 -2.16 15.05
N ILE A 266 -18.45 -1.67 13.96
CA ILE A 266 -17.11 -2.14 13.51
C ILE A 266 -16.07 -1.89 14.59
N GLU A 267 -16.01 -0.68 15.15
CA GLU A 267 -15.05 -0.34 16.23
C GLU A 267 -15.17 -1.31 17.41
N ARG A 268 -16.38 -1.56 17.88
CA ARG A 268 -16.64 -2.50 18.97
C ARG A 268 -16.18 -3.92 18.62
N ARG A 269 -16.54 -4.44 17.42
CA ARG A 269 -16.12 -5.77 16.94
C ARG A 269 -14.60 -5.90 16.87
N ALA A 270 -13.91 -4.87 16.38
CA ALA A 270 -12.45 -4.85 16.30
C ALA A 270 -11.80 -4.87 17.71
N GLN A 271 -12.36 -4.14 18.68
CA GLN A 271 -11.90 -4.15 20.07
C GLN A 271 -12.15 -5.51 20.76
N GLU A 272 -13.31 -6.13 20.52
CA GLU A 272 -13.65 -7.48 20.99
C GLU A 272 -12.67 -8.52 20.41
N LEU A 273 -12.37 -8.41 19.11
CA LEU A 273 -11.41 -9.28 18.43
C LEU A 273 -10.00 -9.13 19.02
N ALA A 274 -9.50 -7.92 19.18
CA ALA A 274 -8.21 -7.66 19.80
C ALA A 274 -8.12 -8.25 21.22
N SER A 275 -9.19 -8.08 22.01
CA SER A 275 -9.27 -8.61 23.35
C SER A 275 -9.29 -10.16 23.38
N SER A 276 -9.98 -10.79 22.43
CA SER A 276 -10.02 -12.25 22.30
C SER A 276 -8.67 -12.88 21.96
N MET A 277 -7.80 -12.10 21.30
CA MET A 277 -6.42 -12.48 21.00
C MET A 277 -5.45 -12.24 22.17
N GLY A 278 -5.93 -11.74 23.31
CA GLY A 278 -5.08 -11.34 24.45
C GLY A 278 -4.17 -10.16 24.15
N SER A 279 -4.45 -9.38 23.11
CA SER A 279 -3.64 -8.22 22.73
C SER A 279 -4.04 -6.97 23.51
N SER A 280 -3.04 -6.16 23.85
CA SER A 280 -3.24 -4.85 24.51
C SER A 280 -3.40 -3.69 23.52
N ILE A 281 -3.47 -3.97 22.22
CA ILE A 281 -3.65 -2.97 21.18
C ILE A 281 -4.93 -2.16 21.39
N LYS A 282 -4.83 -0.83 21.28
CA LYS A 282 -6.02 0.03 21.34
C LYS A 282 -6.51 0.27 19.91
N VAL A 283 -7.72 -0.17 19.60
CA VAL A 283 -8.33 -0.04 18.28
C VAL A 283 -9.44 1.00 18.30
N SER A 284 -9.49 1.88 17.34
CA SER A 284 -10.61 2.80 17.08
C SER A 284 -10.80 3.02 15.59
N CYS A 285 -12.03 3.31 15.16
CA CYS A 285 -12.27 3.89 13.86
C CYS A 285 -11.84 5.36 13.86
N ALA A 286 -11.17 5.79 12.80
CA ALA A 286 -10.75 7.19 12.63
C ALA A 286 -11.97 8.11 12.52
N ARG A 287 -11.90 9.28 13.15
CA ARG A 287 -12.95 10.32 13.13
C ARG A 287 -12.37 11.65 12.69
N GLU A 288 -13.03 12.36 11.81
CA GLU A 288 -12.64 13.73 11.48
C GLU A 288 -12.61 14.61 12.74
N GLY A 289 -11.56 15.43 12.86
CA GLY A 289 -11.35 16.29 14.01
C GLY A 289 -10.74 15.59 15.22
N HIS A 290 -10.62 14.25 15.22
CA HIS A 290 -9.91 13.55 16.30
C HIS A 290 -8.44 13.94 16.30
N GLU A 291 -7.95 14.29 17.49
CA GLU A 291 -6.57 14.68 17.75
C GLU A 291 -5.94 13.76 18.79
N GLU A 292 -4.73 13.31 18.54
CA GLU A 292 -4.00 12.50 19.50
C GLU A 292 -2.51 12.89 19.53
N SER A 293 -1.98 13.09 20.72
CA SER A 293 -0.55 13.26 20.95
C SER A 293 0.04 11.97 21.45
N PHE A 294 1.15 11.55 20.88
CA PHE A 294 1.83 10.32 21.26
C PHE A 294 3.32 10.52 21.36
N GLN A 295 3.92 9.83 22.34
CA GLN A 295 5.35 9.79 22.58
C GLN A 295 5.75 8.34 22.82
N HIS A 296 6.98 8.01 22.52
CA HIS A 296 7.52 6.71 22.89
C HIS A 296 7.68 6.65 24.41
N GLU A 297 6.86 5.87 25.09
CA GLU A 297 7.16 5.51 26.49
C GLU A 297 8.40 4.61 26.48
N ALA A 298 9.46 5.07 27.10
CA ALA A 298 10.73 4.35 27.17
C ALA A 298 10.54 3.05 27.97
N HIS A 299 10.19 1.97 27.29
CA HIS A 299 10.39 0.62 27.76
C HIS A 299 11.59 0.04 27.01
N ASP A 300 12.62 -0.25 27.82
CA ASP A 300 13.81 -1.06 27.56
C ASP A 300 14.41 -0.96 26.13
N LYS A 301 15.58 -0.32 26.08
CA LYS A 301 16.44 -0.26 24.89
C LYS A 301 17.02 -1.64 24.58
N THR A 302 16.22 -2.59 24.16
CA THR A 302 16.68 -3.84 23.59
C THR A 302 16.18 -3.98 22.16
N ALA A 303 17.16 -3.85 21.25
CA ALA A 303 17.11 -4.22 19.84
C ALA A 303 16.10 -3.48 18.95
N VAL A 304 16.39 -2.21 18.64
CA VAL A 304 16.14 -1.75 17.28
C VAL A 304 17.17 -2.47 16.40
N THR A 305 16.78 -3.59 15.83
CA THR A 305 17.53 -4.16 14.71
C THR A 305 17.40 -3.15 13.60
N GLU A 306 18.46 -2.38 13.35
CA GLU A 306 18.57 -1.54 12.17
C GLU A 306 18.37 -2.46 10.96
N ILE A 307 17.22 -2.34 10.32
CA ILE A 307 17.04 -2.86 8.96
C ILE A 307 17.87 -1.92 8.10
N HIS A 308 19.15 -2.23 7.97
CA HIS A 308 20.01 -1.62 6.96
C HIS A 308 19.54 -2.14 5.61
N ASN A 309 18.56 -1.49 5.02
CA ASN A 309 18.41 -1.54 3.59
C ASN A 309 19.57 -0.72 3.01
N LYS A 310 20.61 -1.41 2.58
CA LYS A 310 21.57 -0.85 1.64
C LYS A 310 20.79 -0.29 0.46
N ASP A 311 21.19 0.90 0.01
CA ASP A 311 20.68 1.53 -1.20
C ASP A 311 20.40 0.50 -2.30
N THR A 312 19.13 0.16 -2.51
CA THR A 312 18.68 -0.60 -3.68
C THR A 312 18.44 0.35 -4.85
N SER A 313 19.43 1.19 -5.15
CA SER A 313 19.45 2.03 -6.35
C SER A 313 19.93 1.27 -7.60
N HIS A 314 19.97 -0.08 -7.56
CA HIS A 314 20.26 -0.91 -8.72
C HIS A 314 19.42 -2.20 -8.66
N ALA A 315 18.13 -2.12 -8.95
CA ALA A 315 17.48 -3.26 -9.56
C ALA A 315 18.07 -3.37 -10.98
N GLY A 316 19.12 -4.17 -11.13
CA GLY A 316 19.69 -4.48 -12.43
C GLY A 316 18.59 -4.97 -13.37
N SER A 317 18.74 -4.76 -14.68
CA SER A 317 17.83 -5.30 -15.68
C SER A 317 17.62 -6.80 -15.43
N LEU A 318 16.40 -7.21 -15.06
CA LEU A 318 16.05 -8.61 -14.83
C LEU A 318 15.69 -9.28 -16.16
N ILE A 319 16.00 -10.55 -16.28
CA ILE A 319 15.49 -11.42 -17.36
C ILE A 319 14.21 -12.06 -16.83
N ILE A 320 13.06 -11.73 -17.42
CA ILE A 320 11.75 -12.25 -17.02
C ILE A 320 11.20 -13.12 -18.16
N LEU A 321 10.83 -14.36 -17.83
CA LEU A 321 10.18 -15.26 -18.77
C LEU A 321 8.66 -15.18 -18.56
N ILE A 322 7.91 -14.93 -19.63
CA ILE A 322 6.44 -15.00 -19.66
C ILE A 322 6.06 -16.31 -20.35
N VAL A 323 5.25 -17.12 -19.68
CA VAL A 323 4.71 -18.39 -20.21
C VAL A 323 3.19 -18.31 -20.15
N ASP A 324 2.56 -18.08 -21.29
CA ASP A 324 1.11 -17.86 -21.42
C ASP A 324 0.72 -18.16 -22.88
N ASP A 325 -0.40 -18.83 -23.14
CA ASP A 325 -0.84 -19.12 -24.50
C ASP A 325 -1.57 -17.91 -25.15
N ASP A 326 -2.04 -16.95 -24.36
CA ASP A 326 -2.69 -15.71 -24.83
C ASP A 326 -1.63 -14.70 -25.34
N GLU A 327 -1.58 -14.49 -26.66
CA GLU A 327 -0.66 -13.56 -27.31
C GLU A 327 -0.88 -12.11 -26.86
N ASP A 328 -2.12 -11.67 -26.70
CA ASP A 328 -2.44 -10.29 -26.31
C ASP A 328 -1.96 -10.00 -24.90
N LEU A 329 -2.08 -10.97 -23.99
CA LEU A 329 -1.60 -10.86 -22.63
C LEU A 329 -0.07 -10.85 -22.59
N ARG A 330 0.63 -11.72 -23.37
CA ARG A 330 2.08 -11.68 -23.48
C ARG A 330 2.57 -10.32 -23.97
N ILE A 331 1.92 -9.74 -25.01
CA ILE A 331 2.24 -8.41 -25.54
C ILE A 331 2.06 -7.32 -24.46
N LEU A 332 0.95 -7.36 -23.70
CA LEU A 332 0.70 -6.42 -22.60
C LEU A 332 1.77 -6.50 -21.53
N ALA A 333 2.02 -7.71 -21.01
CA ALA A 333 3.01 -7.94 -19.95
C ALA A 333 4.43 -7.57 -20.42
N ARG A 334 4.82 -7.96 -21.64
CA ARG A 334 6.12 -7.59 -22.23
C ARG A 334 6.28 -6.07 -22.30
N LYS A 335 5.29 -5.34 -22.84
CA LYS A 335 5.37 -3.89 -22.94
C LYS A 335 5.49 -3.23 -21.56
N ALA A 336 4.78 -3.74 -20.56
CA ALA A 336 4.84 -3.24 -19.20
C ALA A 336 6.25 -3.42 -18.61
N LEU A 337 6.81 -4.62 -18.68
CA LEU A 337 8.10 -4.97 -18.08
C LEU A 337 9.30 -4.36 -18.81
N MET A 338 9.25 -4.25 -20.14
CA MET A 338 10.30 -3.57 -20.90
C MET A 338 10.38 -2.07 -20.59
N ARG A 339 9.24 -1.42 -20.28
CA ARG A 339 9.20 0.00 -19.87
C ARG A 339 9.88 0.25 -18.53
N THR A 340 9.89 -0.75 -17.64
CA THR A 340 10.60 -0.69 -16.36
C THR A 340 12.04 -1.18 -16.43
N GLY A 341 12.54 -1.43 -17.66
CA GLY A 341 13.96 -1.72 -17.92
C GLY A 341 14.32 -3.22 -17.86
N HIS A 342 13.35 -4.11 -17.83
CA HIS A 342 13.59 -5.56 -17.80
C HIS A 342 13.75 -6.15 -19.21
N VAL A 343 14.48 -7.25 -19.33
CA VAL A 343 14.57 -8.07 -20.55
C VAL A 343 13.49 -9.14 -20.47
N VAL A 344 12.66 -9.25 -21.50
CA VAL A 344 11.54 -10.20 -21.52
C VAL A 344 11.77 -11.29 -22.56
N ILE A 345 11.52 -12.52 -22.15
CA ILE A 345 11.52 -13.73 -23.00
C ILE A 345 10.09 -14.28 -22.97
N GLU A 346 9.60 -14.82 -24.06
CA GLU A 346 8.23 -15.29 -24.18
C GLU A 346 8.20 -16.77 -24.59
N ALA A 347 7.24 -17.51 -24.03
CA ALA A 347 6.83 -18.84 -24.43
C ALA A 347 5.32 -18.90 -24.53
N ASP A 348 4.80 -19.56 -25.53
CA ASP A 348 3.36 -19.73 -25.77
C ASP A 348 2.79 -21.06 -25.22
N ASN A 349 3.65 -21.86 -24.58
CA ASN A 349 3.27 -23.11 -23.96
C ASN A 349 4.28 -23.54 -22.87
N GLY A 350 3.86 -24.50 -22.03
CA GLY A 350 4.65 -24.95 -20.88
C GLY A 350 5.95 -25.68 -21.24
N GLU A 351 5.99 -26.43 -22.34
CA GLU A 351 7.21 -27.15 -22.77
C GLU A 351 8.29 -26.17 -23.19
N GLU A 352 7.94 -25.19 -24.00
CA GLU A 352 8.83 -24.12 -24.41
C GLU A 352 9.29 -23.31 -23.20
N GLY A 353 8.38 -22.98 -22.26
CA GLY A 353 8.70 -22.31 -21.01
C GLY A 353 9.80 -23.01 -20.23
N LEU A 354 9.66 -24.33 -20.01
CA LEU A 354 10.67 -25.12 -19.31
C LEU A 354 12.02 -25.18 -20.05
N ARG A 355 12.02 -25.20 -21.38
CA ARG A 355 13.22 -25.15 -22.21
C ARG A 355 13.94 -23.81 -22.09
N LEU A 356 13.17 -22.70 -22.10
CA LEU A 356 13.71 -21.35 -21.98
C LEU A 356 14.28 -21.05 -20.58
N VAL A 357 13.72 -21.64 -19.53
CA VAL A 357 14.33 -21.56 -18.19
C VAL A 357 15.74 -22.12 -18.18
N GLU A 358 15.98 -23.25 -18.84
CA GLU A 358 17.30 -23.86 -18.89
C GLU A 358 18.31 -23.06 -19.72
N SER A 359 17.87 -22.59 -20.90
CA SER A 359 18.76 -21.92 -21.85
C SER A 359 19.07 -20.47 -21.50
N HIS A 360 18.14 -19.73 -20.90
CA HIS A 360 18.25 -18.30 -20.64
C HIS A 360 18.39 -17.93 -19.17
N LYS A 361 18.14 -18.88 -18.24
CA LYS A 361 18.26 -18.69 -16.79
C LYS A 361 17.57 -17.40 -16.31
N PRO A 362 16.26 -17.27 -16.53
CA PRO A 362 15.54 -16.05 -16.13
C PRO A 362 15.63 -15.84 -14.61
N ASN A 363 15.48 -14.60 -14.20
CA ASN A 363 15.42 -14.22 -12.80
C ASN A 363 14.02 -14.43 -12.19
N LEU A 364 12.97 -14.42 -13.03
CA LEU A 364 11.58 -14.61 -12.65
C LEU A 364 10.78 -15.22 -13.79
N VAL A 365 9.78 -16.03 -13.46
CA VAL A 365 8.81 -16.56 -14.41
C VAL A 365 7.42 -16.03 -14.08
N LEU A 366 6.73 -15.48 -15.09
CA LEU A 366 5.28 -15.28 -15.08
C LEU A 366 4.68 -16.51 -15.76
N LEU A 367 3.78 -17.22 -15.09
CA LEU A 367 3.29 -18.51 -15.54
C LEU A 367 1.77 -18.56 -15.53
N ASP A 368 1.15 -18.70 -16.70
CA ASP A 368 -0.26 -19.02 -16.78
C ASP A 368 -0.54 -20.45 -16.31
N LEU A 369 -1.63 -20.62 -15.55
CA LEU A 369 -2.08 -21.95 -15.12
C LEU A 369 -2.88 -22.68 -16.18
N ASN A 370 -3.65 -21.97 -16.97
CA ASN A 370 -4.65 -22.54 -17.87
C ASN A 370 -4.17 -22.58 -19.33
N MET A 371 -3.11 -23.33 -19.60
CA MET A 371 -2.58 -23.49 -20.96
C MET A 371 -2.96 -24.85 -21.56
N PRO A 372 -3.17 -24.93 -22.88
CA PRO A 372 -3.40 -26.20 -23.55
C PRO A 372 -2.15 -27.10 -23.56
N GLY A 373 -2.36 -28.41 -23.42
CA GLY A 373 -1.28 -29.39 -23.39
C GLY A 373 -0.66 -29.55 -22.02
N MET A 374 0.46 -28.87 -21.74
CA MET A 374 1.05 -28.84 -20.42
C MET A 374 0.54 -27.64 -19.64
N ASP A 375 -0.30 -27.87 -18.62
CA ASP A 375 -0.79 -26.81 -17.75
C ASP A 375 0.30 -26.21 -16.84
N GLY A 376 0.01 -25.04 -16.25
CA GLY A 376 0.99 -24.35 -15.41
C GLY A 376 1.32 -25.08 -14.11
N PHE A 377 0.44 -25.92 -13.58
CA PHE A 377 0.74 -26.73 -12.40
C PHE A 377 1.81 -27.78 -12.71
N GLU A 378 1.71 -28.43 -13.86
CA GLU A 378 2.72 -29.40 -14.30
C GLU A 378 4.05 -28.71 -14.62
N VAL A 379 4.02 -27.49 -15.22
CA VAL A 379 5.23 -26.67 -15.42
C VAL A 379 5.87 -26.36 -14.07
N LEU A 380 5.10 -25.88 -13.08
CA LEU A 380 5.58 -25.52 -11.75
C LEU A 380 6.18 -26.73 -11.03
N ARG A 381 5.50 -27.89 -11.07
CA ARG A 381 5.97 -29.13 -10.49
C ARG A 381 7.30 -29.59 -11.09
N ARG A 382 7.44 -29.59 -12.44
CA ARG A 382 8.68 -29.94 -13.14
C ARG A 382 9.79 -28.94 -12.86
N LEU A 383 9.46 -27.67 -12.76
CA LEU A 383 10.41 -26.61 -12.42
C LEU A 383 11.00 -26.85 -11.03
N ARG A 384 10.15 -27.08 -10.02
CA ARG A 384 10.60 -27.31 -8.62
C ARG A 384 11.36 -28.63 -8.42
N ALA A 385 11.17 -29.59 -9.29
CA ALA A 385 11.96 -30.82 -9.28
C ALA A 385 13.42 -30.65 -9.78
N ARG A 386 13.73 -29.52 -10.44
CA ARG A 386 15.06 -29.22 -10.98
C ARG A 386 15.87 -28.37 -9.99
N GLU A 387 17.18 -28.60 -9.92
CA GLU A 387 18.04 -27.85 -8.98
C GLU A 387 17.99 -26.33 -9.21
N ASN A 388 18.05 -25.87 -10.46
CA ASN A 388 17.98 -24.47 -10.84
C ASN A 388 16.58 -23.87 -10.72
N GLY A 389 15.55 -24.65 -10.50
CA GLY A 389 14.17 -24.23 -10.41
C GLY A 389 13.65 -24.09 -8.96
N ARG A 390 14.38 -24.62 -7.98
CA ARG A 390 13.90 -24.65 -6.58
C ARG A 390 13.71 -23.26 -5.98
N SER A 391 14.63 -22.35 -6.26
CA SER A 391 14.61 -20.96 -5.74
C SER A 391 14.18 -19.91 -6.76
N LEU A 392 13.88 -20.32 -8.01
CA LEU A 392 13.46 -19.39 -9.06
C LEU A 392 12.09 -18.80 -8.73
N PRO A 393 11.94 -17.46 -8.56
CA PRO A 393 10.65 -16.86 -8.35
C PRO A 393 9.67 -17.15 -9.49
N VAL A 394 8.45 -17.55 -9.14
CA VAL A 394 7.37 -17.80 -10.09
C VAL A 394 6.12 -17.06 -9.61
N ILE A 395 5.66 -16.12 -10.40
CA ILE A 395 4.35 -15.48 -10.24
C ILE A 395 3.37 -16.20 -11.16
N VAL A 396 2.35 -16.78 -10.57
CA VAL A 396 1.32 -17.48 -11.30
C VAL A 396 0.24 -16.52 -11.76
N LEU A 397 -0.17 -16.62 -13.02
CA LEU A 397 -1.29 -15.88 -13.58
C LEU A 397 -2.56 -16.75 -13.51
N THR A 398 -3.62 -16.26 -12.84
CA THR A 398 -4.84 -17.01 -12.60
C THR A 398 -6.05 -16.28 -13.15
N ALA A 399 -7.14 -16.99 -13.46
CA ALA A 399 -8.40 -16.35 -13.77
C ALA A 399 -8.98 -15.63 -12.53
N PHE A 400 -9.70 -14.55 -12.74
CA PHE A 400 -10.41 -13.83 -11.69
C PHE A 400 -11.36 -14.77 -10.94
N GLY A 401 -11.27 -14.81 -9.60
CA GLY A 401 -12.11 -15.66 -8.76
C GLY A 401 -11.64 -17.13 -8.64
N ASP A 402 -10.53 -17.52 -9.24
CA ASP A 402 -9.97 -18.88 -9.13
C ASP A 402 -8.99 -19.01 -7.95
N GLU A 403 -9.57 -18.92 -6.74
CA GLU A 403 -8.81 -19.03 -5.48
C GLU A 403 -8.24 -20.44 -5.24
N GLU A 404 -8.92 -21.46 -5.73
CA GLU A 404 -8.48 -22.84 -5.58
C GLU A 404 -7.19 -23.08 -6.36
N SER A 405 -7.12 -22.60 -7.59
CA SER A 405 -5.90 -22.65 -8.41
C SER A 405 -4.76 -21.83 -7.82
N ALA A 406 -5.04 -20.61 -7.35
CA ALA A 406 -4.03 -19.80 -6.66
C ALA A 406 -3.50 -20.53 -5.40
N ARG A 407 -4.37 -21.06 -4.56
CA ARG A 407 -4.00 -21.83 -3.37
C ARG A 407 -3.18 -23.07 -3.70
N THR A 408 -3.62 -23.81 -4.69
CA THR A 408 -2.93 -25.01 -5.15
C THR A 408 -1.55 -24.68 -5.69
N SER A 409 -1.38 -23.58 -6.42
CA SER A 409 -0.09 -23.16 -6.97
C SER A 409 0.97 -22.94 -5.89
N PHE A 410 0.60 -22.40 -4.72
CA PHE A 410 1.53 -22.26 -3.58
C PHE A 410 1.98 -23.61 -3.01
N GLN A 411 1.10 -24.62 -2.98
CA GLN A 411 1.47 -25.98 -2.57
C GLN A 411 2.49 -26.59 -3.53
N PHE A 412 2.43 -26.22 -4.81
CA PHE A 412 3.42 -26.60 -5.83
C PHE A 412 4.63 -25.66 -5.87
N GLY A 413 4.70 -24.65 -4.99
CA GLY A 413 5.86 -23.81 -4.81
C GLY A 413 5.86 -22.52 -5.64
N ALA A 414 4.70 -21.98 -6.03
CA ALA A 414 4.61 -20.62 -6.54
C ALA A 414 5.11 -19.62 -5.50
N THR A 415 5.73 -18.53 -5.95
CA THR A 415 6.21 -17.45 -5.09
C THR A 415 5.11 -16.44 -4.82
N ASP A 416 4.31 -16.13 -5.85
CA ASP A 416 3.20 -15.18 -5.79
C ASP A 416 2.18 -15.51 -6.88
N PHE A 417 1.04 -14.81 -6.88
CA PHE A 417 0.05 -14.90 -7.96
C PHE A 417 -0.45 -13.51 -8.38
N LEU A 418 -1.02 -13.44 -9.58
CA LEU A 418 -1.64 -12.24 -10.12
C LEU A 418 -2.90 -12.63 -10.90
N ALA A 419 -4.06 -12.13 -10.48
CA ALA A 419 -5.33 -12.42 -11.13
C ALA A 419 -5.45 -11.70 -12.48
N LYS A 420 -5.93 -12.40 -13.51
CA LYS A 420 -6.30 -11.85 -14.83
C LYS A 420 -7.75 -11.31 -14.78
N PRO A 421 -8.07 -10.14 -15.39
CA PRO A 421 -7.14 -9.21 -16.02
C PRO A 421 -6.37 -8.36 -15.02
N PHE A 422 -5.11 -8.07 -15.29
CA PHE A 422 -4.27 -7.21 -14.47
C PHE A 422 -3.79 -5.97 -15.24
N SER A 423 -3.51 -4.92 -14.49
CA SER A 423 -2.91 -3.71 -15.05
C SER A 423 -1.37 -3.79 -15.09
N PRO A 424 -0.70 -3.05 -16.00
CA PRO A 424 0.75 -2.93 -16.00
C PRO A 424 1.37 -2.54 -14.64
N PRO A 425 0.78 -1.61 -13.85
CA PRO A 425 1.27 -1.31 -12.51
C PRO A 425 1.20 -2.48 -11.53
N GLN A 426 0.11 -3.27 -11.56
CA GLN A 426 -0.01 -4.45 -10.71
C GLN A 426 1.07 -5.48 -11.01
N LEU A 427 1.34 -5.73 -12.31
CA LEU A 427 2.40 -6.64 -12.73
C LEU A 427 3.77 -6.16 -12.23
N ASP A 428 4.11 -4.88 -12.44
CA ASP A 428 5.38 -4.31 -11.99
C ASP A 428 5.54 -4.40 -10.47
N ALA A 429 4.47 -4.09 -9.72
CA ALA A 429 4.44 -4.20 -8.27
C ALA A 429 4.74 -5.63 -7.78
N ARG A 430 4.12 -6.64 -8.39
CA ARG A 430 4.34 -8.06 -8.06
C ARG A 430 5.76 -8.51 -8.38
N VAL A 431 6.28 -8.11 -9.54
CA VAL A 431 7.66 -8.41 -9.94
C VAL A 431 8.65 -7.83 -8.93
N ARG A 432 8.51 -6.56 -8.54
CA ARG A 432 9.38 -5.92 -7.52
C ARG A 432 9.30 -6.61 -6.17
N SER A 433 8.10 -7.01 -5.75
CA SER A 433 7.88 -7.73 -4.48
C SER A 433 8.70 -9.02 -4.38
N CYS A 434 8.85 -9.76 -5.48
CA CYS A 434 9.62 -11.02 -5.51
C CYS A 434 11.13 -10.82 -5.32
N PHE A 435 11.68 -9.63 -5.59
CA PHE A 435 13.12 -9.38 -5.51
C PHE A 435 13.54 -8.56 -4.29
N ALA A 436 12.61 -8.00 -3.54
CA ALA A 436 12.92 -7.27 -2.32
C ALA A 436 13.60 -8.15 -1.23
N HIS A 437 13.71 -9.47 -1.44
CA HIS A 437 14.25 -10.45 -0.49
C HIS A 437 15.51 -11.20 -0.96
N ALA A 438 16.04 -10.93 -2.16
CA ALA A 438 17.17 -11.72 -2.71
C ALA A 438 18.55 -11.31 -2.15
N GLU A 439 18.63 -10.37 -1.21
CA GLU A 439 19.89 -9.86 -0.64
C GLU A 439 19.95 -9.98 0.91
N GLN A 440 19.38 -11.07 1.45
CA GLN A 440 19.64 -11.46 2.87
C GLN A 440 20.47 -12.74 2.95
#